data_b9cea07bc2675228062ef84d82101eae
#
_entry.id   b9cea07bc2675228062ef84d82101eae
#
_cell.length_a   1.000
_cell.length_b   1.000
_cell.length_c   1.000
_cell.angle_alpha   90.00
_cell.angle_beta   90.00
_cell.angle_gamma   90.00
#
_symmetry.space_group_name_H-M   'P 1'
#
loop_
_entity.id
_entity.type
_entity.pdbx_description
1 polymer ?
#
loop_
_entity_poly.entity_id
_entity_poly.type
_entity_poly.pdbx_seq_one_letter_code
_entity_poly.pdbx_strand_id
1 'polypeptide(L)'
;MKILSFLLRNSRGIMILAVIAGVISGASNTGLLAVITAALGNHYSRTTLLWPLVAFCIIAPLSRIGSEVLLVQLGQKAVFDLRMKLSRQILSVPLRQLEELGPHRLTAALTDDVLAISNAIVLVPILFINVAVVIGCLTYLCWLSWAAFLAVLGFLVLGIATYQLPIIAATRSFRQARELEDDLFRHFRALVEGIKELKIHNRRREHFLTDALQSTATSFRRHNMKGMTIYAAAASWGQLLVFVVIALLIFLVAGIEDVNTLALTGFALTIVYMMTPLQVIMNAVPNLGRASVALNKIETLRLSLKAQATDVTTTAEDQEPRFESLELINVRHSYYVEGETNNFTLGPLNLRFNSSEIVFIIGGNGSGKTTLAKLLIGLYAPESGEIRLNGQLITDANREFHRQYFSVVFADFYLFEMLLGLETRELETKARDYLKRLQLDQRVRIEGAKFSTTKLSHGQRKRLALLTAYLEDRPVYLFDEWAADQDPLFKEIFYLQLLPELKARGKTVYVISHDDHYYFIADRIIKLDYGKIEYDRQQMDVAAVSELPMARE
;
A
#
# COMPACT_ATOMS: atom_id res chain seq x y z
N MET A 1 14.15 1.73 -18.16
CA MET A 1 13.40 0.99 -19.22
C MET A 1 12.05 0.45 -18.74
N LYS A 2 11.93 -0.16 -17.55
CA LYS A 2 10.65 -0.75 -17.07
C LYS A 2 9.52 0.27 -16.88
N ILE A 3 9.80 1.46 -16.33
CA ILE A 3 8.78 2.51 -16.16
C ILE A 3 8.27 3.01 -17.50
N LEU A 4 9.16 3.19 -18.45
CA LEU A 4 8.81 3.59 -19.82
C LEU A 4 7.92 2.54 -20.51
N SER A 5 8.26 1.24 -20.36
CA SER A 5 7.46 0.14 -20.89
C SER A 5 6.09 0.05 -20.18
N PHE A 6 6.03 0.36 -18.89
CA PHE A 6 4.79 0.44 -18.12
C PHE A 6 3.86 1.54 -18.66
N LEU A 7 4.40 2.74 -18.91
CA LEU A 7 3.64 3.87 -19.49
C LEU A 7 3.20 3.59 -20.94
N LEU A 8 4.09 3.02 -21.77
CA LEU A 8 3.77 2.62 -23.14
C LEU A 8 2.63 1.59 -23.21
N ARG A 9 2.55 0.73 -22.22
CA ARG A 9 1.51 -0.30 -22.14
C ARG A 9 0.12 0.30 -21.81
N ASN A 10 0.10 1.45 -21.13
CA ASN A 10 -1.14 2.07 -20.66
C ASN A 10 -1.76 3.03 -21.68
N SER A 11 -0.96 3.79 -22.45
CA SER A 11 -1.46 4.63 -23.56
C SER A 11 -0.33 5.06 -24.50
N ARG A 12 -0.13 4.31 -25.59
CA ARG A 12 0.93 4.57 -26.59
C ARG A 12 0.75 5.91 -27.29
N GLY A 13 -0.50 6.26 -27.66
CA GLY A 13 -0.76 7.48 -28.45
C GLY A 13 -0.45 8.76 -27.68
N ILE A 14 -0.90 8.88 -26.43
CA ILE A 14 -0.66 10.07 -25.59
C ILE A 14 0.85 10.21 -25.31
N MET A 15 1.54 9.11 -25.08
CA MET A 15 2.96 9.14 -24.81
C MET A 15 3.77 9.61 -26.03
N ILE A 16 3.46 9.11 -27.23
CA ILE A 16 4.12 9.55 -28.48
C ILE A 16 3.88 11.05 -28.69
N LEU A 17 2.64 11.51 -28.54
CA LEU A 17 2.29 12.92 -28.70
C LEU A 17 3.05 13.81 -27.71
N ALA A 18 3.14 13.39 -26.47
CA ALA A 18 3.85 14.11 -25.42
C ALA A 18 5.36 14.17 -25.66
N VAL A 19 5.96 13.06 -26.14
CA VAL A 19 7.39 13.03 -26.52
C VAL A 19 7.66 13.96 -27.71
N ILE A 20 6.81 13.96 -28.74
CA ILE A 20 6.91 14.88 -29.88
C ILE A 20 6.83 16.34 -29.40
N ALA A 21 5.86 16.68 -28.57
CA ALA A 21 5.74 18.02 -27.99
C ALA A 21 6.97 18.40 -27.15
N GLY A 22 7.54 17.47 -26.39
CA GLY A 22 8.78 17.66 -25.64
C GLY A 22 10.00 17.92 -26.53
N VAL A 23 10.13 17.17 -27.63
CA VAL A 23 11.20 17.38 -28.63
C VAL A 23 11.05 18.75 -29.32
N ILE A 24 9.82 19.13 -29.69
CA ILE A 24 9.55 20.47 -30.27
C ILE A 24 9.93 21.56 -29.27
N SER A 25 9.59 21.41 -27.99
CA SER A 25 9.99 22.35 -26.93
C SER A 25 11.51 22.46 -26.80
N GLY A 26 12.23 21.34 -26.77
CA GLY A 26 13.69 21.29 -26.68
C GLY A 26 14.36 21.95 -27.91
N ALA A 27 13.90 21.64 -29.12
CA ALA A 27 14.38 22.24 -30.36
C ALA A 27 14.11 23.75 -30.42
N SER A 28 12.93 24.19 -29.98
CA SER A 28 12.57 25.62 -29.91
C SER A 28 13.45 26.38 -28.93
N ASN A 29 13.77 25.81 -27.78
CA ASN A 29 14.70 26.43 -26.81
C ASN A 29 16.13 26.56 -27.38
N THR A 30 16.61 25.55 -28.12
CA THR A 30 17.91 25.64 -28.80
C THR A 30 17.84 26.67 -29.95
N GLY A 31 16.74 26.72 -30.69
CA GLY A 31 16.49 27.73 -31.71
C GLY A 31 16.50 29.18 -31.16
N LEU A 32 15.90 29.38 -29.98
CA LEU A 32 15.99 30.67 -29.26
C LEU A 32 17.44 31.04 -28.98
N LEU A 33 18.24 30.13 -28.49
CA LEU A 33 19.66 30.35 -28.22
C LEU A 33 20.42 30.73 -29.49
N ALA A 34 20.17 30.04 -30.60
CA ALA A 34 20.77 30.34 -31.89
C ALA A 34 20.38 31.73 -32.42
N VAL A 35 19.11 32.12 -32.32
CA VAL A 35 18.63 33.45 -32.72
C VAL A 35 19.23 34.56 -31.84
N ILE A 36 19.33 34.36 -30.53
CA ILE A 36 19.94 35.31 -29.61
C ILE A 36 21.43 35.47 -29.96
N THR A 37 22.15 34.38 -30.20
CA THR A 37 23.56 34.44 -30.60
C THR A 37 23.73 35.17 -31.94
N ALA A 38 22.88 34.89 -32.93
CA ALA A 38 22.90 35.60 -34.23
C ALA A 38 22.59 37.10 -34.11
N ALA A 39 21.70 37.47 -33.18
CA ALA A 39 21.37 38.88 -32.92
C ALA A 39 22.52 39.66 -32.27
N LEU A 40 23.33 39.01 -31.44
CA LEU A 40 24.53 39.62 -30.84
C LEU A 40 25.64 39.84 -31.87
N GLY A 41 25.64 39.06 -32.97
CA GLY A 41 26.67 39.11 -34.00
C GLY A 41 26.52 40.20 -35.05
N ASN A 42 25.45 40.96 -35.04
CA ASN A 42 25.19 42.09 -35.94
C ASN A 42 25.24 41.77 -37.45
N HIS A 43 25.25 40.48 -37.85
CA HIS A 43 25.32 40.03 -39.25
C HIS A 43 23.95 40.01 -39.96
N TYR A 44 22.87 40.05 -39.22
CA TYR A 44 21.50 39.99 -39.75
C TYR A 44 20.72 41.24 -39.36
N SER A 45 19.78 41.65 -40.21
CA SER A 45 18.86 42.74 -39.88
C SER A 45 18.03 42.40 -38.64
N ARG A 46 17.91 43.34 -37.71
CA ARG A 46 17.13 43.14 -36.48
C ARG A 46 15.67 42.73 -36.77
N THR A 47 15.10 43.21 -37.86
CA THR A 47 13.74 42.87 -38.27
C THR A 47 13.59 41.42 -38.74
N THR A 48 14.61 40.83 -39.38
CA THR A 48 14.58 39.43 -39.82
C THR A 48 14.69 38.44 -38.68
N LEU A 49 15.40 38.79 -37.60
CA LEU A 49 15.56 37.94 -36.40
C LEU A 49 14.38 38.05 -35.42
N LEU A 50 13.59 39.09 -35.52
CA LEU A 50 12.47 39.33 -34.58
C LEU A 50 11.34 38.32 -34.75
N TRP A 51 11.00 37.92 -35.98
CA TRP A 51 9.96 36.92 -36.24
C TRP A 51 10.28 35.51 -35.71
N PRO A 52 11.46 34.93 -36.00
CA PRO A 52 11.80 33.62 -35.41
C PRO A 52 11.96 33.68 -33.89
N LEU A 53 12.44 34.82 -33.32
CA LEU A 53 12.50 34.99 -31.88
C LEU A 53 11.10 34.89 -31.25
N VAL A 54 10.14 35.67 -31.76
CA VAL A 54 8.75 35.68 -31.27
C VAL A 54 8.12 34.30 -31.46
N ALA A 55 8.32 33.67 -32.60
CA ALA A 55 7.81 32.31 -32.87
C ALA A 55 8.33 31.29 -31.84
N PHE A 56 9.63 31.24 -31.59
CA PHE A 56 10.21 30.32 -30.59
C PHE A 56 9.79 30.68 -29.14
N CYS A 57 9.66 31.98 -28.83
CA CYS A 57 9.14 32.42 -27.52
C CYS A 57 7.71 31.93 -27.23
N ILE A 58 6.91 31.71 -28.27
CA ILE A 58 5.54 31.20 -28.16
C ILE A 58 5.53 29.67 -28.21
N ILE A 59 6.23 29.07 -29.18
CA ILE A 59 6.21 27.61 -29.39
C ILE A 59 6.84 26.86 -28.22
N ALA A 60 7.97 27.32 -27.67
CA ALA A 60 8.68 26.66 -26.60
C ALA A 60 7.82 26.46 -25.34
N PRO A 61 7.19 27.47 -24.74
CA PRO A 61 6.35 27.28 -23.56
C PRO A 61 5.05 26.51 -23.86
N LEU A 62 4.40 26.76 -25.01
CA LEU A 62 3.17 26.04 -25.37
C LEU A 62 3.40 24.54 -25.55
N SER A 63 4.46 24.17 -26.28
CA SER A 63 4.80 22.76 -26.47
C SER A 63 5.26 22.10 -25.17
N ARG A 64 5.96 22.83 -24.31
CA ARG A 64 6.34 22.36 -22.97
C ARG A 64 5.11 22.09 -22.10
N ILE A 65 4.20 23.05 -21.98
CA ILE A 65 2.95 22.90 -21.21
C ILE A 65 2.14 21.73 -21.77
N GLY A 66 1.99 21.63 -23.10
CA GLY A 66 1.29 20.53 -23.73
C GLY A 66 1.90 19.16 -23.39
N SER A 67 3.23 19.04 -23.48
CA SER A 67 3.94 17.81 -23.10
C SER A 67 3.75 17.46 -21.62
N GLU A 68 3.95 18.44 -20.73
CA GLU A 68 3.84 18.23 -19.28
C GLU A 68 2.41 17.82 -18.88
N VAL A 69 1.38 18.52 -19.39
CA VAL A 69 -0.03 18.21 -19.09
C VAL A 69 -0.43 16.81 -19.56
N LEU A 70 -0.07 16.45 -20.80
CA LEU A 70 -0.39 15.13 -21.34
C LEU A 70 0.25 14.00 -20.52
N LEU A 71 1.51 14.15 -20.13
CA LEU A 71 2.21 13.13 -19.37
C LEU A 71 1.80 13.07 -17.89
N VAL A 72 1.45 14.21 -17.29
CA VAL A 72 0.87 14.23 -15.93
C VAL A 72 -0.49 13.51 -15.92
N GLN A 73 -1.37 13.80 -16.90
CA GLN A 73 -2.65 13.10 -17.00
C GLN A 73 -2.46 11.59 -17.20
N LEU A 74 -1.56 11.18 -18.10
CA LEU A 74 -1.23 9.77 -18.32
C LEU A 74 -0.70 9.12 -17.03
N GLY A 75 0.19 9.82 -16.33
CA GLY A 75 0.80 9.35 -15.10
C GLY A 75 -0.22 9.15 -13.98
N GLN A 76 -1.08 10.13 -13.76
CA GLN A 76 -2.12 10.05 -12.73
C GLN A 76 -3.12 8.91 -13.03
N LYS A 77 -3.51 8.75 -14.30
CA LYS A 77 -4.35 7.63 -14.72
C LYS A 77 -3.66 6.29 -14.46
N ALA A 78 -2.39 6.15 -14.83
CA ALA A 78 -1.63 4.92 -14.62
C ALA A 78 -1.48 4.55 -13.13
N VAL A 79 -1.28 5.55 -12.26
CA VAL A 79 -1.23 5.38 -10.79
C VAL A 79 -2.60 4.97 -10.25
N PHE A 80 -3.67 5.61 -10.69
CA PHE A 80 -5.04 5.24 -10.31
C PHE A 80 -5.35 3.80 -10.69
N ASP A 81 -5.11 3.43 -11.96
CA ASP A 81 -5.35 2.07 -12.47
C ASP A 81 -4.51 1.03 -11.70
N LEU A 82 -3.26 1.37 -11.35
CA LEU A 82 -2.38 0.50 -10.57
C LEU A 82 -2.93 0.28 -9.15
N ARG A 83 -3.36 1.34 -8.45
CA ARG A 83 -3.95 1.26 -7.12
C ARG A 83 -5.21 0.41 -7.13
N MET A 84 -6.14 0.70 -8.05
CA MET A 84 -7.40 -0.04 -8.16
C MET A 84 -7.16 -1.51 -8.48
N LYS A 85 -6.19 -1.79 -9.37
CA LYS A 85 -5.85 -3.17 -9.72
C LYS A 85 -5.21 -3.92 -8.56
N LEU A 86 -4.29 -3.30 -7.81
CA LEU A 86 -3.71 -3.89 -6.61
C LEU A 86 -4.76 -4.15 -5.54
N SER A 87 -5.64 -3.18 -5.27
CA SER A 87 -6.73 -3.34 -4.29
C SER A 87 -7.66 -4.50 -4.65
N ARG A 88 -8.07 -4.60 -5.92
CA ARG A 88 -8.88 -5.74 -6.38
C ARG A 88 -8.15 -7.08 -6.24
N GLN A 89 -6.85 -7.11 -6.57
CA GLN A 89 -6.05 -8.32 -6.43
C GLN A 89 -5.89 -8.73 -4.96
N ILE A 90 -5.65 -7.79 -4.04
CA ILE A 90 -5.60 -8.07 -2.61
C ILE A 90 -6.93 -8.66 -2.12
N LEU A 91 -8.06 -8.11 -2.56
CA LEU A 91 -9.39 -8.61 -2.16
C LEU A 91 -9.72 -9.99 -2.76
N SER A 92 -9.14 -10.38 -3.89
CA SER A 92 -9.38 -11.67 -4.54
C SER A 92 -8.51 -12.82 -4.01
N VAL A 93 -7.53 -12.53 -3.15
CA VAL A 93 -6.58 -13.53 -2.63
C VAL A 93 -7.09 -14.14 -1.32
N PRO A 94 -6.88 -15.45 -1.09
CA PRO A 94 -7.22 -16.10 0.17
C PRO A 94 -6.57 -15.42 1.38
N LEU A 95 -7.32 -15.29 2.48
CA LEU A 95 -6.89 -14.58 3.70
C LEU A 95 -5.56 -15.10 4.25
N ARG A 96 -5.35 -16.43 4.24
CA ARG A 96 -4.11 -17.07 4.72
C ARG A 96 -2.86 -16.45 4.08
N GLN A 97 -2.87 -16.22 2.77
CA GLN A 97 -1.71 -15.62 2.08
C GLN A 97 -1.50 -14.15 2.44
N LEU A 98 -2.60 -13.41 2.66
CA LEU A 98 -2.49 -12.03 3.10
C LEU A 98 -1.90 -11.95 4.51
N GLU A 99 -2.25 -12.90 5.38
CA GLU A 99 -1.67 -13.02 6.73
C GLU A 99 -0.18 -13.41 6.68
N GLU A 100 0.21 -14.36 5.82
CA GLU A 100 1.62 -14.75 5.59
C GLU A 100 2.46 -13.58 5.02
N LEU A 101 1.90 -12.77 4.12
CA LEU A 101 2.56 -11.57 3.58
C LEU A 101 2.69 -10.45 4.62
N GLY A 102 1.77 -10.39 5.54
CA GLY A 102 1.68 -9.39 6.60
C GLY A 102 1.14 -8.02 6.14
N PRO A 103 0.41 -7.31 7.02
CA PRO A 103 -0.24 -6.04 6.70
C PRO A 103 0.75 -4.93 6.32
N HIS A 104 1.98 -4.97 6.87
CA HIS A 104 3.01 -3.96 6.60
C HIS A 104 3.46 -3.95 5.13
N ARG A 105 3.66 -5.14 4.53
CA ARG A 105 4.06 -5.25 3.12
C ARG A 105 2.96 -4.80 2.17
N LEU A 106 1.71 -5.12 2.49
CA LEU A 106 0.54 -4.70 1.71
C LEU A 106 0.36 -3.18 1.77
N THR A 107 0.46 -2.59 2.97
CA THR A 107 0.37 -1.14 3.15
C THR A 107 1.51 -0.42 2.42
N ALA A 108 2.75 -0.87 2.57
CA ALA A 108 3.90 -0.29 1.87
C ALA A 108 3.76 -0.35 0.34
N ALA A 109 3.22 -1.45 -0.21
CA ALA A 109 2.96 -1.57 -1.63
C ALA A 109 1.92 -0.55 -2.14
N LEU A 110 0.83 -0.32 -1.37
CA LEU A 110 -0.24 0.62 -1.71
C LEU A 110 0.13 2.09 -1.50
N THR A 111 1.09 2.38 -0.61
CA THR A 111 1.52 3.74 -0.24
C THR A 111 2.88 4.08 -0.86
N ASP A 112 3.97 3.61 -0.27
CA ASP A 112 5.34 4.05 -0.56
C ASP A 112 5.80 3.62 -1.96
N ASP A 113 5.56 2.35 -2.33
CA ASP A 113 5.98 1.84 -3.63
C ASP A 113 5.18 2.49 -4.77
N VAL A 114 3.86 2.69 -4.61
CA VAL A 114 3.04 3.41 -5.59
C VAL A 114 3.44 4.88 -5.66
N LEU A 115 3.76 5.54 -4.53
CA LEU A 115 4.24 6.92 -4.50
C LEU A 115 5.59 7.08 -5.22
N ALA A 116 6.52 6.13 -5.02
CA ALA A 116 7.81 6.14 -5.71
C ALA A 116 7.64 6.03 -7.24
N ILE A 117 6.70 5.19 -7.70
CA ILE A 117 6.34 5.08 -9.11
C ILE A 117 5.70 6.37 -9.61
N SER A 118 4.76 6.96 -8.86
CA SER A 118 4.09 8.22 -9.20
C SER A 118 5.11 9.35 -9.40
N ASN A 119 6.03 9.52 -8.46
CA ASN A 119 7.08 10.54 -8.53
C ASN A 119 7.98 10.36 -9.75
N ALA A 120 8.34 9.11 -10.09
CA ALA A 120 9.14 8.85 -11.27
C ALA A 120 8.38 9.13 -12.59
N ILE A 121 7.07 8.87 -12.63
CA ILE A 121 6.23 9.16 -13.78
C ILE A 121 6.20 10.67 -14.07
N VAL A 122 6.10 11.50 -13.03
CA VAL A 122 6.14 12.97 -13.16
C VAL A 122 7.50 13.47 -13.69
N LEU A 123 8.59 12.76 -13.40
CA LEU A 123 9.93 13.12 -13.88
C LEU A 123 10.17 12.75 -15.36
N VAL A 124 9.43 11.81 -15.93
CA VAL A 124 9.61 11.35 -17.32
C VAL A 124 9.50 12.49 -18.35
N PRO A 125 8.45 13.37 -18.32
CA PRO A 125 8.35 14.51 -19.23
C PRO A 125 9.56 15.44 -19.16
N ILE A 126 9.90 15.80 -17.93
CA ILE A 126 11.00 16.72 -17.63
C ILE A 126 12.30 16.16 -18.20
N LEU A 127 12.49 14.85 -18.08
CA LEU A 127 13.68 14.16 -18.60
C LEU A 127 13.74 14.19 -20.12
N PHE A 128 12.61 13.92 -20.81
CA PHE A 128 12.55 13.96 -22.28
C PHE A 128 12.83 15.36 -22.83
N ILE A 129 12.24 16.40 -22.23
CA ILE A 129 12.47 17.80 -22.64
C ILE A 129 13.95 18.15 -22.45
N ASN A 130 14.53 17.84 -21.30
CA ASN A 130 15.93 18.20 -21.01
C ASN A 130 16.92 17.40 -21.89
N VAL A 131 16.63 16.13 -22.18
CA VAL A 131 17.42 15.35 -23.13
C VAL A 131 17.35 15.96 -24.53
N ALA A 132 16.16 16.38 -24.99
CA ALA A 132 16.01 17.04 -26.29
C ALA A 132 16.76 18.37 -26.34
N VAL A 133 16.75 19.17 -25.25
CA VAL A 133 17.54 20.40 -25.13
C VAL A 133 19.03 20.11 -25.23
N VAL A 134 19.55 19.10 -24.50
CA VAL A 134 20.97 18.73 -24.54
C VAL A 134 21.40 18.30 -25.95
N ILE A 135 20.59 17.44 -26.60
CA ILE A 135 20.85 17.01 -27.97
C ILE A 135 20.85 18.22 -28.92
N GLY A 136 19.86 19.11 -28.79
CA GLY A 136 19.80 20.33 -29.58
C GLY A 136 21.01 21.24 -29.38
N CYS A 137 21.44 21.45 -28.15
CA CYS A 137 22.66 22.21 -27.84
C CYS A 137 23.91 21.56 -28.43
N LEU A 138 24.06 20.26 -28.32
CA LEU A 138 25.19 19.53 -28.92
C LEU A 138 25.18 19.64 -30.46
N THR A 139 24.00 19.53 -31.07
CA THR A 139 23.83 19.72 -32.53
C THR A 139 24.22 21.14 -32.95
N TYR A 140 23.79 22.15 -32.19
CA TYR A 140 24.14 23.55 -32.45
C TYR A 140 25.65 23.81 -32.31
N LEU A 141 26.30 23.25 -31.27
CA LEU A 141 27.75 23.31 -31.09
C LEU A 141 28.51 22.64 -32.26
N CYS A 142 28.02 21.48 -32.71
CA CYS A 142 28.58 20.76 -33.84
C CYS A 142 28.49 21.58 -35.15
N TRP A 143 27.35 22.28 -35.35
CA TRP A 143 27.16 23.16 -36.51
C TRP A 143 28.07 24.41 -36.46
N LEU A 144 28.34 24.92 -35.26
CA LEU A 144 29.14 26.12 -35.06
C LEU A 144 30.66 25.84 -35.25
N SER A 145 31.19 24.75 -34.68
CA SER A 145 32.55 24.24 -34.91
C SER A 145 32.64 22.79 -34.45
N TRP A 146 33.14 21.92 -35.34
CA TRP A 146 33.37 20.49 -35.07
C TRP A 146 34.42 20.27 -33.98
N ALA A 147 35.50 21.10 -34.00
CA ALA A 147 36.57 21.02 -33.01
C ALA A 147 36.07 21.36 -31.59
N ALA A 148 35.28 22.44 -31.45
CA ALA A 148 34.68 22.83 -30.20
C ALA A 148 33.65 21.79 -29.70
N PHE A 149 32.87 21.18 -30.57
CA PHE A 149 31.96 20.09 -30.25
C PHE A 149 32.71 18.92 -29.62
N LEU A 150 33.81 18.45 -30.24
CA LEU A 150 34.61 17.35 -29.72
C LEU A 150 35.27 17.69 -28.39
N ALA A 151 35.74 18.92 -28.18
CA ALA A 151 36.28 19.37 -26.91
C ALA A 151 35.20 19.33 -25.80
N VAL A 152 34.01 19.89 -26.07
CA VAL A 152 32.88 19.86 -25.13
C VAL A 152 32.44 18.43 -24.83
N LEU A 153 32.33 17.58 -25.84
CA LEU A 153 31.96 16.16 -25.66
C LEU A 153 33.00 15.41 -24.81
N GLY A 154 34.28 15.60 -25.07
CA GLY A 154 35.36 15.02 -24.27
C GLY A 154 35.31 15.45 -22.80
N PHE A 155 35.10 16.75 -22.57
CA PHE A 155 34.93 17.27 -21.21
C PHE A 155 33.64 16.79 -20.53
N LEU A 156 32.59 16.60 -21.28
CA LEU A 156 31.32 16.06 -20.78
C LEU A 156 31.50 14.62 -20.28
N VAL A 157 32.21 13.80 -21.07
CA VAL A 157 32.55 12.42 -20.69
C VAL A 157 33.46 12.41 -19.47
N LEU A 158 34.50 13.25 -19.42
CA LEU A 158 35.39 13.38 -18.29
C LEU A 158 34.65 13.87 -17.03
N GLY A 159 33.76 14.86 -17.20
CA GLY A 159 32.92 15.39 -16.14
C GLY A 159 32.01 14.33 -15.54
N ILE A 160 31.33 13.55 -16.39
CA ILE A 160 30.47 12.44 -15.93
C ILE A 160 31.32 11.39 -15.19
N ALA A 161 32.48 11.00 -15.74
CA ALA A 161 33.36 10.01 -15.14
C ALA A 161 33.88 10.44 -13.76
N THR A 162 34.36 11.68 -13.63
CA THR A 162 34.87 12.22 -12.36
C THR A 162 33.77 12.49 -11.34
N TYR A 163 32.56 12.82 -11.79
CA TYR A 163 31.38 13.03 -10.94
C TYR A 163 30.85 11.71 -10.36
N GLN A 164 30.96 10.59 -11.10
CA GLN A 164 30.42 9.30 -10.64
C GLN A 164 31.10 8.76 -9.39
N LEU A 165 32.41 8.94 -9.22
CA LEU A 165 33.14 8.42 -8.07
C LEU A 165 32.66 9.01 -6.72
N PRO A 166 32.54 10.34 -6.54
CA PRO A 166 31.96 10.92 -5.33
C PRO A 166 30.49 10.52 -5.13
N ILE A 167 29.69 10.40 -6.20
CA ILE A 167 28.28 10.00 -6.09
C ILE A 167 28.13 8.58 -5.56
N ILE A 168 28.97 7.65 -5.98
CA ILE A 168 28.98 6.28 -5.44
C ILE A 168 29.29 6.31 -3.94
N ALA A 169 30.25 7.11 -3.50
CA ALA A 169 30.58 7.27 -2.08
C ALA A 169 29.44 7.92 -1.28
N ALA A 170 28.79 8.96 -1.83
CA ALA A 170 27.60 9.58 -1.24
C ALA A 170 26.45 8.58 -1.10
N THR A 171 26.20 7.80 -2.14
CA THR A 171 25.12 6.80 -2.17
C THR A 171 25.33 5.71 -1.12
N ARG A 172 26.57 5.28 -0.86
CA ARG A 172 26.89 4.35 0.23
C ARG A 172 26.54 4.95 1.60
N SER A 173 26.89 6.21 1.83
CA SER A 173 26.56 6.91 3.07
C SER A 173 25.06 7.09 3.24
N PHE A 174 24.32 7.41 2.18
CA PHE A 174 22.86 7.49 2.22
C PHE A 174 22.19 6.13 2.45
N ARG A 175 22.76 5.03 1.94
CA ARG A 175 22.23 3.68 2.23
C ARG A 175 22.35 3.36 3.72
N GLN A 176 23.52 3.62 4.34
CA GLN A 176 23.72 3.44 5.78
C GLN A 176 22.81 4.35 6.61
N ALA A 177 22.63 5.61 6.18
CA ALA A 177 21.67 6.50 6.82
C ALA A 177 20.25 5.94 6.76
N ARG A 178 19.84 5.34 5.63
CA ARG A 178 18.50 4.78 5.48
C ARG A 178 18.24 3.56 6.37
N GLU A 179 19.22 2.69 6.56
CA GLU A 179 19.12 1.58 7.52
C GLU A 179 18.90 2.10 8.95
N LEU A 180 19.64 3.17 9.34
CA LEU A 180 19.44 3.83 10.63
C LEU A 180 18.12 4.60 10.74
N GLU A 181 17.58 5.08 9.63
CA GLU A 181 16.25 5.71 9.56
C GLU A 181 15.14 4.71 9.87
N ASP A 182 15.24 3.47 9.34
CA ASP A 182 14.31 2.40 9.67
C ASP A 182 14.38 2.05 11.17
N ASP A 183 15.55 2.06 11.78
CA ASP A 183 15.74 1.89 13.23
C ASP A 183 15.12 3.04 14.02
N LEU A 184 15.28 4.29 13.57
CA LEU A 184 14.62 5.45 14.18
C LEU A 184 13.11 5.33 14.13
N PHE A 185 12.54 4.89 13.01
CA PHE A 185 11.09 4.66 12.92
C PHE A 185 10.62 3.58 13.90
N ARG A 186 11.41 2.52 14.13
CA ARG A 186 11.12 1.53 15.18
C ARG A 186 11.12 2.16 16.57
N HIS A 187 12.10 3.02 16.87
CA HIS A 187 12.15 3.73 18.14
C HIS A 187 11.00 4.74 18.30
N PHE A 188 10.62 5.47 17.25
CA PHE A 188 9.46 6.36 17.29
C PHE A 188 8.15 5.60 17.54
N ARG A 189 7.98 4.43 16.92
CA ARG A 189 6.85 3.55 17.20
C ARG A 189 6.86 3.09 18.64
N ALA A 190 7.99 2.60 19.15
CA ALA A 190 8.14 2.19 20.54
C ALA A 190 7.86 3.35 21.52
N LEU A 191 8.24 4.59 21.16
CA LEU A 191 7.93 5.79 21.95
C LEU A 191 6.42 6.04 22.04
N VAL A 192 5.70 5.92 20.91
CA VAL A 192 4.25 6.21 20.85
C VAL A 192 3.46 5.09 21.50
N GLU A 193 3.76 3.83 21.17
CA GLU A 193 3.04 2.66 21.69
C GLU A 193 3.36 2.41 23.18
N GLY A 194 4.63 2.57 23.57
CA GLY A 194 5.13 2.35 24.93
C GLY A 194 5.18 3.62 25.79
N ILE A 195 4.40 4.67 25.45
CA ILE A 195 4.46 5.96 26.16
C ILE A 195 4.09 5.84 27.64
N LYS A 196 3.18 4.95 28.00
CA LYS A 196 2.72 4.72 29.37
C LYS A 196 3.86 4.14 30.22
N GLU A 197 4.52 3.11 29.70
CA GLU A 197 5.63 2.40 30.34
C GLU A 197 6.85 3.32 30.52
N LEU A 198 7.13 4.18 29.52
CA LEU A 198 8.19 5.18 29.60
C LEU A 198 7.87 6.30 30.60
N LYS A 199 6.59 6.69 30.73
CA LYS A 199 6.19 7.72 31.71
C LYS A 199 6.20 7.22 33.16
N ILE A 200 5.95 5.94 33.40
CA ILE A 200 5.95 5.35 34.74
C ILE A 200 7.38 5.23 35.29
N HIS A 201 8.37 4.91 34.43
CA HIS A 201 9.75 4.63 34.87
C HIS A 201 10.75 5.63 34.30
N ASN A 202 11.17 6.60 35.14
CA ASN A 202 12.10 7.64 34.75
C ASN A 202 13.44 7.07 34.21
N ARG A 203 14.03 6.09 34.90
CA ARG A 203 15.28 5.46 34.46
C ARG A 203 15.18 4.77 33.11
N ARG A 204 14.06 4.07 32.84
CA ARG A 204 13.79 3.45 31.55
C ARG A 204 13.65 4.49 30.45
N ARG A 205 12.94 5.58 30.71
CA ARG A 205 12.78 6.71 29.79
C ARG A 205 14.13 7.33 29.42
N GLU A 206 15.01 7.53 30.41
CA GLU A 206 16.32 8.13 30.21
C GLU A 206 17.21 7.23 29.35
N HIS A 207 17.33 5.94 29.68
CA HIS A 207 18.04 4.97 28.85
C HIS A 207 17.46 4.87 27.44
N PHE A 208 16.15 4.88 27.26
CA PHE A 208 15.53 4.86 25.95
C PHE A 208 15.92 6.11 25.12
N LEU A 209 15.92 7.29 25.75
CA LEU A 209 16.26 8.54 25.07
C LEU A 209 17.75 8.60 24.71
N THR A 210 18.63 8.23 25.65
CA THR A 210 20.10 8.37 25.46
C THR A 210 20.69 7.23 24.65
N ASP A 211 20.41 5.98 25.04
CA ASP A 211 21.12 4.82 24.50
C ASP A 211 20.48 4.33 23.19
N ALA A 212 19.14 4.35 23.10
CA ALA A 212 18.46 3.92 21.90
C ALA A 212 18.24 5.06 20.90
N LEU A 213 17.45 6.08 21.26
CA LEU A 213 17.01 7.10 20.32
C LEU A 213 18.14 8.06 19.92
N GLN A 214 18.85 8.65 20.89
CA GLN A 214 19.90 9.63 20.63
C GLN A 214 21.11 9.01 19.93
N SER A 215 21.50 7.79 20.29
CA SER A 215 22.59 7.05 19.66
C SER A 215 22.29 6.81 18.18
N THR A 216 21.10 6.27 17.87
CA THR A 216 20.66 6.00 16.49
C THR A 216 20.52 7.31 15.70
N ALA A 217 19.89 8.35 16.28
CA ALA A 217 19.72 9.66 15.65
C ALA A 217 21.09 10.34 15.35
N THR A 218 22.07 10.20 16.26
CA THR A 218 23.42 10.74 16.05
C THR A 218 24.14 10.01 14.91
N SER A 219 24.02 8.69 14.86
CA SER A 219 24.58 7.88 13.80
C SER A 219 23.93 8.20 12.44
N PHE A 220 22.61 8.31 12.38
CA PHE A 220 21.86 8.76 11.21
C PHE A 220 22.36 10.12 10.72
N ARG A 221 22.39 11.11 11.63
CA ARG A 221 22.89 12.47 11.32
C ARG A 221 24.29 12.43 10.73
N ARG A 222 25.21 11.65 11.31
CA ARG A 222 26.61 11.55 10.84
C ARG A 222 26.69 11.00 9.41
N HIS A 223 25.98 9.92 9.10
CA HIS A 223 26.00 9.31 7.77
C HIS A 223 25.27 10.17 6.74
N ASN A 224 24.15 10.79 7.11
CA ASN A 224 23.42 11.69 6.24
C ASN A 224 24.19 12.96 5.91
N MET A 225 24.81 13.59 6.92
CA MET A 225 25.71 14.74 6.71
C MET A 225 26.89 14.39 5.80
N LYS A 226 27.55 13.23 6.03
CA LYS A 226 28.65 12.77 5.18
C LYS A 226 28.19 12.61 3.73
N GLY A 227 27.03 11.98 3.51
CA GLY A 227 26.45 11.82 2.18
C GLY A 227 26.15 13.17 1.52
N MET A 228 25.52 14.11 2.24
CA MET A 228 25.20 15.45 1.73
C MET A 228 26.45 16.28 1.42
N THR A 229 27.47 16.21 2.28
CA THR A 229 28.75 16.95 2.06
C THR A 229 29.46 16.43 0.81
N ILE A 230 29.55 15.10 0.62
CA ILE A 230 30.15 14.52 -0.58
C ILE A 230 29.34 14.91 -1.83
N TYR A 231 28.01 14.87 -1.75
CA TYR A 231 27.13 15.28 -2.83
C TYR A 231 27.31 16.76 -3.21
N ALA A 232 27.35 17.66 -2.21
CA ALA A 232 27.58 19.07 -2.43
C ALA A 232 28.95 19.35 -3.06
N ALA A 233 30.01 18.67 -2.58
CA ALA A 233 31.34 18.75 -3.17
C ALA A 233 31.35 18.27 -4.63
N ALA A 234 30.68 17.15 -4.94
CA ALA A 234 30.54 16.65 -6.31
C ALA A 234 29.80 17.65 -7.22
N ALA A 235 28.72 18.25 -6.73
CA ALA A 235 27.98 19.26 -7.47
C ALA A 235 28.83 20.51 -7.77
N SER A 236 29.57 21.00 -6.78
CA SER A 236 30.49 22.13 -6.93
C SER A 236 31.63 21.80 -7.90
N TRP A 237 32.17 20.57 -7.85
CA TRP A 237 33.16 20.09 -8.82
C TRP A 237 32.61 20.09 -10.24
N GLY A 238 31.40 19.57 -10.45
CA GLY A 238 30.75 19.61 -11.76
C GLY A 238 30.58 21.03 -12.30
N GLN A 239 30.21 21.98 -11.44
CA GLN A 239 30.09 23.40 -11.81
C GLN A 239 31.44 24.02 -12.18
N LEU A 240 32.51 23.73 -11.40
CA LEU A 240 33.88 24.18 -11.70
C LEU A 240 34.33 23.66 -13.08
N LEU A 241 34.10 22.39 -13.38
CA LEU A 241 34.48 21.80 -14.68
C LEU A 241 33.87 22.56 -15.85
N VAL A 242 32.64 23.02 -15.74
CA VAL A 242 31.99 23.81 -16.79
C VAL A 242 32.69 25.14 -16.99
N PHE A 243 33.04 25.85 -15.93
CA PHE A 243 33.80 27.10 -16.06
C PHE A 243 35.19 26.86 -16.65
N VAL A 244 35.85 25.75 -16.31
CA VAL A 244 37.14 25.35 -16.91
C VAL A 244 36.96 25.10 -18.42
N VAL A 245 35.87 24.42 -18.87
CA VAL A 245 35.59 24.20 -20.29
C VAL A 245 35.41 25.54 -21.01
N ILE A 246 34.62 26.44 -20.46
CA ILE A 246 34.40 27.77 -21.05
C ILE A 246 35.73 28.54 -21.15
N ALA A 247 36.54 28.57 -20.09
CA ALA A 247 37.82 29.22 -20.10
C ALA A 247 38.76 28.60 -21.17
N LEU A 248 38.81 27.26 -21.23
CA LEU A 248 39.66 26.54 -22.17
C LEU A 248 39.25 26.84 -23.65
N LEU A 249 37.94 26.89 -23.92
CA LEU A 249 37.43 27.28 -25.23
C LEU A 249 37.78 28.72 -25.58
N ILE A 250 37.66 29.68 -24.64
CA ILE A 250 37.99 31.09 -24.89
C ILE A 250 39.49 31.27 -25.12
N PHE A 251 40.35 30.62 -24.33
CA PHE A 251 41.80 30.87 -24.40
C PHE A 251 42.55 29.99 -25.40
N LEU A 252 42.15 28.72 -25.62
CA LEU A 252 42.81 27.80 -26.52
C LEU A 252 42.28 27.88 -27.96
N VAL A 253 40.95 27.85 -28.13
CA VAL A 253 40.35 27.84 -29.47
C VAL A 253 40.46 29.20 -30.13
N ALA A 254 40.38 30.31 -29.36
CA ALA A 254 40.64 31.64 -29.90
C ALA A 254 42.07 31.89 -30.37
N GLY A 255 43.05 31.05 -29.92
CA GLY A 255 44.45 31.18 -30.31
C GLY A 255 44.86 30.27 -31.49
N ILE A 256 44.08 29.26 -31.85
CA ILE A 256 44.42 28.25 -32.88
C ILE A 256 43.73 28.49 -34.21
N GLU A 257 42.54 29.05 -34.24
CA GLU A 257 41.78 29.36 -35.44
C GLU A 257 41.37 30.83 -35.40
N ASP A 258 41.21 31.45 -36.61
CA ASP A 258 40.54 32.77 -36.77
C ASP A 258 39.04 32.67 -36.40
N VAL A 259 38.74 32.23 -35.17
CA VAL A 259 37.39 32.03 -34.69
C VAL A 259 36.76 33.40 -34.41
N ASN A 260 35.71 33.70 -35.13
CA ASN A 260 34.92 34.90 -34.94
C ASN A 260 34.43 35.02 -33.49
N THR A 261 34.57 36.19 -32.85
CA THR A 261 34.11 36.48 -31.49
C THR A 261 32.66 36.08 -31.24
N LEU A 262 31.87 36.06 -32.30
CA LEU A 262 30.49 35.59 -32.32
C LEU A 262 30.37 34.09 -31.99
N ALA A 263 31.23 33.27 -32.58
CA ALA A 263 31.24 31.84 -32.32
C ALA A 263 31.60 31.54 -30.86
N LEU A 264 32.58 32.25 -30.30
CA LEU A 264 32.97 32.14 -28.87
C LEU A 264 31.83 32.47 -27.92
N THR A 265 31.07 33.55 -28.22
CA THR A 265 29.89 33.95 -27.46
C THR A 265 28.81 32.87 -27.53
N GLY A 266 28.57 32.32 -28.72
CA GLY A 266 27.63 31.20 -28.94
C GLY A 266 28.00 29.95 -28.14
N PHE A 267 29.29 29.59 -28.11
CA PHE A 267 29.79 28.46 -27.30
C PHE A 267 29.55 28.70 -25.82
N ALA A 268 29.98 29.86 -25.27
CA ALA A 268 29.84 30.16 -23.86
C ALA A 268 28.37 30.11 -23.41
N LEU A 269 27.47 30.77 -24.16
CA LEU A 269 26.02 30.76 -23.87
C LEU A 269 25.42 29.37 -23.94
N THR A 270 25.80 28.56 -24.95
CA THR A 270 25.26 27.21 -25.11
C THR A 270 25.69 26.29 -23.98
N ILE A 271 26.94 26.36 -23.55
CA ILE A 271 27.47 25.54 -22.48
C ILE A 271 26.81 25.92 -21.14
N VAL A 272 26.71 27.22 -20.84
CA VAL A 272 26.02 27.70 -19.63
C VAL A 272 24.56 27.28 -19.61
N TYR A 273 23.86 27.41 -20.74
CA TYR A 273 22.46 26.99 -20.86
C TYR A 273 22.29 25.48 -20.67
N MET A 274 23.21 24.65 -21.17
CA MET A 274 23.16 23.19 -21.09
C MET A 274 23.35 22.65 -19.65
N MET A 275 23.92 23.45 -18.73
CA MET A 275 24.17 23.03 -17.34
C MET A 275 22.88 22.59 -16.62
N THR A 276 21.83 23.41 -16.67
CA THR A 276 20.57 23.13 -15.99
C THR A 276 19.91 21.86 -16.50
N PRO A 277 19.71 21.65 -17.83
CA PRO A 277 19.24 20.38 -18.38
C PRO A 277 20.07 19.15 -17.94
N LEU A 278 21.38 19.24 -17.94
CA LEU A 278 22.25 18.15 -17.49
C LEU A 278 22.05 17.81 -16.01
N GLN A 279 21.98 18.81 -15.13
CA GLN A 279 21.71 18.63 -13.71
C GLN A 279 20.35 17.94 -13.48
N VAL A 280 19.30 18.36 -14.20
CA VAL A 280 17.97 17.75 -14.12
C VAL A 280 18.01 16.28 -14.52
N ILE A 281 18.71 15.93 -15.61
CA ILE A 281 18.87 14.55 -16.07
C ILE A 281 19.61 13.72 -15.00
N MET A 282 20.71 14.23 -14.44
CA MET A 282 21.49 13.51 -13.42
C MET A 282 20.69 13.28 -12.14
N ASN A 283 19.91 14.26 -11.70
CA ASN A 283 19.05 14.16 -10.52
C ASN A 283 17.85 13.22 -10.71
N ALA A 284 17.40 13.00 -11.94
CA ALA A 284 16.30 12.09 -12.25
C ALA A 284 16.71 10.60 -12.13
N VAL A 285 17.97 10.26 -12.42
CA VAL A 285 18.46 8.85 -12.46
C VAL A 285 18.22 8.09 -11.15
N PRO A 286 18.55 8.62 -9.95
CA PRO A 286 18.29 7.92 -8.69
C PRO A 286 16.80 7.67 -8.45
N ASN A 287 15.93 8.63 -8.78
CA ASN A 287 14.48 8.51 -8.61
C ASN A 287 13.88 7.45 -9.54
N LEU A 288 14.35 7.36 -10.78
CA LEU A 288 13.99 6.29 -11.71
C LEU A 288 14.47 4.91 -11.22
N GLY A 289 15.64 4.86 -10.60
CA GLY A 289 16.15 3.65 -9.96
C GLY A 289 15.23 3.16 -8.83
N ARG A 290 14.83 4.03 -7.91
CA ARG A 290 13.88 3.72 -6.82
C ARG A 290 12.55 3.20 -7.34
N ALA A 291 11.99 3.88 -8.33
CA ALA A 291 10.71 3.47 -8.92
C ALA A 291 10.80 2.14 -9.69
N SER A 292 11.96 1.83 -10.30
CA SER A 292 12.20 0.52 -10.91
C SER A 292 12.20 -0.61 -9.88
N VAL A 293 12.79 -0.38 -8.69
CA VAL A 293 12.76 -1.33 -7.57
C VAL A 293 11.33 -1.49 -7.05
N ALA A 294 10.61 -0.38 -6.82
CA ALA A 294 9.21 -0.40 -6.39
C ALA A 294 8.31 -1.16 -7.38
N LEU A 295 8.47 -0.91 -8.67
CA LEU A 295 7.72 -1.62 -9.72
C LEU A 295 8.01 -3.13 -9.70
N ASN A 296 9.27 -3.54 -9.51
CA ASN A 296 9.63 -4.95 -9.37
C ASN A 296 8.99 -5.60 -8.14
N LYS A 297 9.00 -4.90 -6.98
CA LYS A 297 8.33 -5.39 -5.77
C LYS A 297 6.84 -5.59 -5.99
N ILE A 298 6.16 -4.60 -6.58
CA ILE A 298 4.74 -4.71 -6.92
C ILE A 298 4.48 -5.84 -7.92
N GLU A 299 5.34 -6.02 -8.92
CA GLU A 299 5.19 -7.08 -9.91
C GLU A 299 5.39 -8.47 -9.27
N THR A 300 6.39 -8.63 -8.39
CA THR A 300 6.60 -9.85 -7.61
C THR A 300 5.41 -10.14 -6.71
N LEU A 301 4.91 -9.13 -5.98
CA LEU A 301 3.69 -9.24 -5.17
C LEU A 301 2.49 -9.66 -6.03
N ARG A 302 2.28 -9.02 -7.18
CA ARG A 302 1.21 -9.37 -8.11
C ARG A 302 1.31 -10.79 -8.65
N LEU A 303 2.49 -11.29 -8.93
CA LEU A 303 2.70 -12.67 -9.39
C LEU A 303 2.36 -13.66 -8.27
N SER A 304 2.80 -13.41 -7.04
CA SER A 304 2.45 -14.23 -5.88
C SER A 304 0.92 -14.22 -5.61
N LEU A 305 0.27 -13.07 -5.76
CA LEU A 305 -1.18 -12.93 -5.61
C LEU A 305 -1.98 -13.56 -6.78
N LYS A 306 -1.46 -13.49 -8.01
CA LYS A 306 -2.17 -13.98 -9.21
C LYS A 306 -2.13 -15.50 -9.35
N ALA A 307 -1.12 -16.16 -8.83
CA ALA A 307 -0.95 -17.61 -8.93
C ALA A 307 -2.12 -18.41 -8.30
N GLN A 308 -2.97 -17.75 -7.50
CA GLN A 308 -4.07 -18.39 -6.77
C GLN A 308 -5.39 -17.60 -6.82
N ALA A 309 -5.45 -16.49 -7.55
CA ALA A 309 -6.71 -15.76 -7.73
C ALA A 309 -7.61 -16.54 -8.67
N THR A 310 -8.69 -17.07 -8.15
CA THR A 310 -9.78 -17.63 -8.96
C THR A 310 -10.63 -16.46 -9.43
N ASP A 311 -10.80 -16.29 -10.75
CA ASP A 311 -11.76 -15.31 -11.31
C ASP A 311 -13.18 -15.81 -10.98
N VAL A 312 -13.69 -15.42 -9.81
CA VAL A 312 -15.06 -15.72 -9.41
C VAL A 312 -15.96 -14.65 -10.02
N THR A 313 -16.57 -14.98 -11.14
CA THR A 313 -17.76 -14.30 -11.64
C THR A 313 -18.95 -14.78 -10.81
N THR A 314 -19.26 -14.06 -9.75
CA THR A 314 -20.48 -14.31 -8.97
C THR A 314 -21.67 -13.82 -9.79
N THR A 315 -22.36 -14.71 -10.47
CA THR A 315 -23.77 -14.49 -10.80
C THR A 315 -24.52 -14.65 -9.48
N ALA A 316 -24.79 -13.51 -8.82
CA ALA A 316 -25.67 -13.49 -7.67
C ALA A 316 -27.08 -13.83 -8.18
N GLU A 317 -27.53 -15.06 -7.94
CA GLU A 317 -28.97 -15.34 -7.96
C GLU A 317 -29.58 -14.65 -6.72
N ASP A 318 -30.59 -13.81 -6.93
CA ASP A 318 -31.36 -13.04 -5.94
C ASP A 318 -32.21 -13.91 -4.98
N GLN A 319 -31.81 -15.13 -4.70
CA GLN A 319 -32.48 -16.00 -3.74
C GLN A 319 -31.90 -15.78 -2.35
N GLU A 320 -32.78 -15.50 -1.37
CA GLU A 320 -32.39 -15.46 0.03
C GLU A 320 -31.74 -16.80 0.42
N PRO A 321 -30.50 -16.82 0.91
CA PRO A 321 -29.81 -18.06 1.20
C PRO A 321 -30.49 -18.78 2.37
N ARG A 322 -31.04 -19.99 2.13
CA ARG A 322 -31.61 -20.83 3.18
C ARG A 322 -30.54 -21.77 3.71
N PHE A 323 -30.24 -21.68 4.98
CA PHE A 323 -29.28 -22.56 5.66
C PHE A 323 -30.01 -23.78 6.21
N GLU A 324 -29.56 -24.99 5.86
CA GLU A 324 -30.05 -26.26 6.38
C GLU A 324 -28.98 -26.97 7.22
N SER A 325 -27.80 -27.17 6.66
CA SER A 325 -26.68 -27.80 7.38
C SER A 325 -25.32 -27.40 6.84
N LEU A 326 -24.31 -27.46 7.71
CA LEU A 326 -22.90 -27.34 7.36
C LEU A 326 -22.14 -28.55 7.92
N GLU A 327 -21.43 -29.28 7.05
CA GLU A 327 -20.73 -30.50 7.41
C GLU A 327 -19.22 -30.38 7.17
N LEU A 328 -18.42 -30.79 8.13
CA LEU A 328 -16.97 -30.97 8.02
C LEU A 328 -16.69 -32.47 8.03
N ILE A 329 -15.98 -32.98 7.03
CA ILE A 329 -15.67 -34.41 6.87
C ILE A 329 -14.15 -34.56 6.79
N ASN A 330 -13.53 -35.09 7.85
CA ASN A 330 -12.08 -35.29 7.98
C ASN A 330 -11.26 -34.03 7.70
N VAL A 331 -11.79 -32.85 8.04
CA VAL A 331 -11.16 -31.56 7.76
C VAL A 331 -9.90 -31.40 8.60
N ARG A 332 -8.79 -31.04 7.92
CA ARG A 332 -7.52 -30.67 8.56
C ARG A 332 -7.03 -29.34 8.02
N HIS A 333 -6.39 -28.57 8.91
CA HIS A 333 -5.72 -27.33 8.58
C HIS A 333 -4.53 -27.09 9.49
N SER A 334 -3.36 -26.78 8.91
CA SER A 334 -2.12 -26.58 9.65
C SER A 334 -1.71 -25.11 9.63
N TYR A 335 -1.28 -24.60 10.75
CA TYR A 335 -0.67 -23.27 10.89
C TYR A 335 0.85 -23.42 10.91
N TYR A 336 1.50 -22.72 9.98
CA TYR A 336 2.95 -22.59 9.98
C TYR A 336 3.33 -21.26 10.63
N VAL A 337 4.03 -21.31 11.77
CA VAL A 337 4.61 -20.13 12.41
C VAL A 337 6.10 -20.13 12.12
N GLU A 338 6.59 -19.11 11.42
CA GLU A 338 8.01 -18.97 11.10
C GLU A 338 8.84 -18.90 12.39
N GLY A 339 9.73 -19.86 12.59
CA GLY A 339 10.58 -19.97 13.79
C GLY A 339 10.14 -20.96 14.86
N GLU A 340 8.98 -21.59 14.74
CA GLU A 340 8.56 -22.68 15.62
C GLU A 340 8.82 -24.06 14.98
N THR A 341 9.33 -25.01 15.79
CA THR A 341 9.63 -26.38 15.34
C THR A 341 8.39 -27.26 15.23
N ASN A 342 7.27 -26.88 15.83
CA ASN A 342 6.03 -27.64 15.81
C ASN A 342 4.92 -26.87 15.11
N ASN A 343 4.44 -27.37 13.98
CA ASN A 343 3.26 -26.87 13.31
C ASN A 343 2.00 -27.21 14.11
N PHE A 344 1.21 -26.20 14.46
CA PHE A 344 -0.12 -26.44 15.00
C PHE A 344 -1.03 -27.01 13.91
N THR A 345 -1.68 -28.13 14.17
CA THR A 345 -2.63 -28.76 13.23
C THR A 345 -4.00 -28.89 13.89
N LEU A 346 -5.00 -28.30 13.25
CA LEU A 346 -6.40 -28.47 13.60
C LEU A 346 -6.97 -29.67 12.84
N GLY A 347 -7.55 -30.62 13.55
CA GLY A 347 -8.21 -31.80 12.96
C GLY A 347 -7.44 -33.13 13.14
N PRO A 348 -7.98 -34.25 12.56
CA PRO A 348 -9.15 -34.27 11.67
C PRO A 348 -10.46 -33.95 12.39
N LEU A 349 -11.27 -33.07 11.78
CA LEU A 349 -12.57 -32.67 12.31
C LEU A 349 -13.70 -33.33 11.54
N ASN A 350 -14.64 -33.93 12.27
CA ASN A 350 -15.91 -34.43 11.76
C ASN A 350 -17.02 -33.78 12.58
N LEU A 351 -17.69 -32.80 12.00
CA LEU A 351 -18.73 -32.00 12.64
C LEU A 351 -19.88 -31.79 11.67
N ARG A 352 -21.10 -31.79 12.19
CA ARG A 352 -22.30 -31.40 11.46
C ARG A 352 -23.05 -30.36 12.26
N PHE A 353 -23.35 -29.22 11.64
CA PHE A 353 -24.13 -28.13 12.22
C PHE A 353 -25.48 -28.08 11.51
N ASN A 354 -26.55 -27.90 12.29
CA ASN A 354 -27.91 -27.85 11.77
C ASN A 354 -28.48 -26.43 11.83
N SER A 355 -29.59 -26.20 11.15
CA SER A 355 -30.29 -24.90 11.23
C SER A 355 -30.91 -24.66 12.59
N SER A 356 -31.03 -23.38 12.96
CA SER A 356 -31.73 -22.92 14.18
C SER A 356 -31.18 -23.47 15.50
N GLU A 357 -29.87 -23.69 15.58
CA GLU A 357 -29.18 -24.09 16.82
C GLU A 357 -28.20 -23.03 17.32
N ILE A 358 -28.04 -22.95 18.65
CA ILE A 358 -26.97 -22.16 19.30
C ILE A 358 -25.86 -23.14 19.68
N VAL A 359 -24.68 -23.02 19.04
CA VAL A 359 -23.52 -23.85 19.28
C VAL A 359 -22.42 -23.05 19.94
N PHE A 360 -21.99 -23.48 21.14
CA PHE A 360 -20.82 -22.90 21.78
C PHE A 360 -19.57 -23.69 21.42
N ILE A 361 -18.53 -22.98 20.97
CA ILE A 361 -17.20 -23.51 20.67
C ILE A 361 -16.26 -23.01 21.76
N ILE A 362 -15.79 -23.93 22.61
CA ILE A 362 -15.00 -23.61 23.78
C ILE A 362 -13.62 -24.28 23.72
N GLY A 363 -12.71 -23.88 24.61
CA GLY A 363 -11.35 -24.46 24.71
C GLY A 363 -10.32 -23.42 25.15
N GLY A 364 -9.14 -23.87 25.49
CA GLY A 364 -8.02 -22.99 25.89
C GLY A 364 -7.54 -22.04 24.80
N ASN A 365 -6.68 -21.07 25.17
CA ASN A 365 -6.01 -20.24 24.19
C ASN A 365 -5.12 -21.10 23.29
N GLY A 366 -5.13 -20.87 21.98
CA GLY A 366 -4.39 -21.68 21.01
C GLY A 366 -5.02 -23.04 20.68
N SER A 367 -6.20 -23.38 21.20
CA SER A 367 -6.87 -24.66 20.89
C SER A 367 -7.42 -24.76 19.46
N GLY A 368 -7.44 -23.66 18.68
CA GLY A 368 -7.86 -23.65 17.29
C GLY A 368 -9.29 -23.12 17.05
N LYS A 369 -9.94 -22.50 18.03
CA LYS A 369 -11.32 -21.96 17.92
C LYS A 369 -11.48 -20.97 16.76
N THR A 370 -10.65 -19.95 16.71
CA THR A 370 -10.68 -18.93 15.64
C THR A 370 -10.32 -19.54 14.27
N THR A 371 -9.41 -20.53 14.24
CA THR A 371 -9.09 -21.27 13.01
C THR A 371 -10.30 -22.07 12.51
N LEU A 372 -11.00 -22.75 13.41
CA LEU A 372 -12.27 -23.43 13.09
C LEU A 372 -13.30 -22.42 12.56
N ALA A 373 -13.47 -21.28 13.23
CA ALA A 373 -14.36 -20.22 12.75
C ALA A 373 -14.03 -19.77 11.31
N LYS A 374 -12.76 -19.51 11.00
CA LYS A 374 -12.32 -19.12 9.66
C LYS A 374 -12.56 -20.22 8.60
N LEU A 375 -12.47 -21.51 8.98
CA LEU A 375 -12.82 -22.65 8.12
C LEU A 375 -14.33 -22.73 7.88
N LEU A 376 -15.17 -22.61 8.94
CA LEU A 376 -16.62 -22.64 8.84
C LEU A 376 -17.17 -21.56 7.89
N ILE A 377 -16.60 -20.36 7.96
CA ILE A 377 -16.99 -19.22 7.12
C ILE A 377 -16.43 -19.33 5.69
N GLY A 378 -15.42 -20.18 5.48
CA GLY A 378 -14.72 -20.29 4.20
C GLY A 378 -13.69 -19.18 3.94
N LEU A 379 -13.19 -18.52 5.00
CA LEU A 379 -12.02 -17.63 4.90
C LEU A 379 -10.73 -18.43 4.72
N TYR A 380 -10.68 -19.65 5.30
CA TYR A 380 -9.65 -20.64 5.05
C TYR A 380 -10.20 -21.79 4.23
N ALA A 381 -9.36 -22.34 3.36
CA ALA A 381 -9.60 -23.60 2.71
C ALA A 381 -9.03 -24.75 3.57
N PRO A 382 -9.69 -25.90 3.67
CA PRO A 382 -9.10 -27.07 4.32
C PRO A 382 -7.92 -27.58 3.49
N GLU A 383 -6.86 -28.05 4.16
CA GLU A 383 -5.72 -28.71 3.49
C GLU A 383 -6.07 -30.15 3.08
N SER A 384 -6.94 -30.79 3.84
CA SER A 384 -7.52 -32.09 3.51
C SER A 384 -8.91 -32.22 4.11
N GLY A 385 -9.72 -33.14 3.59
CA GLY A 385 -11.11 -33.30 3.95
C GLY A 385 -12.03 -32.40 3.13
N GLU A 386 -13.31 -32.40 3.46
CA GLU A 386 -14.36 -31.70 2.73
C GLU A 386 -15.22 -30.85 3.66
N ILE A 387 -15.66 -29.70 3.18
CA ILE A 387 -16.71 -28.89 3.81
C ILE A 387 -17.89 -28.83 2.87
N ARG A 388 -19.08 -29.14 3.38
CA ARG A 388 -20.32 -29.17 2.60
C ARG A 388 -21.37 -28.26 3.21
N LEU A 389 -21.95 -27.37 2.40
CA LEU A 389 -23.11 -26.55 2.76
C LEU A 389 -24.36 -27.10 2.12
N ASN A 390 -25.39 -27.42 2.90
CA ASN A 390 -26.63 -28.02 2.42
C ASN A 390 -26.38 -29.26 1.53
N GLY A 391 -25.39 -30.08 1.88
CA GLY A 391 -24.94 -31.24 1.10
C GLY A 391 -24.03 -30.93 -0.09
N GLN A 392 -23.90 -29.67 -0.52
CA GLN A 392 -23.04 -29.26 -1.63
C GLN A 392 -21.61 -29.04 -1.18
N LEU A 393 -20.63 -29.63 -1.88
CA LEU A 393 -19.21 -29.45 -1.60
C LEU A 393 -18.77 -27.99 -1.85
N ILE A 394 -18.07 -27.40 -0.88
CA ILE A 394 -17.49 -26.08 -0.99
C ILE A 394 -16.13 -26.18 -1.69
N THR A 395 -16.03 -25.53 -2.84
CA THR A 395 -14.84 -25.43 -3.67
C THR A 395 -14.41 -23.97 -3.81
N ASP A 396 -13.29 -23.69 -4.47
CA ASP A 396 -12.86 -22.31 -4.72
C ASP A 396 -13.89 -21.54 -5.56
N ALA A 397 -14.64 -22.22 -6.44
CA ALA A 397 -15.61 -21.61 -7.32
C ALA A 397 -16.88 -21.10 -6.60
N ASN A 398 -17.33 -21.78 -5.52
CA ASN A 398 -18.56 -21.42 -4.80
C ASN A 398 -18.31 -20.90 -3.37
N ARG A 399 -17.04 -20.77 -2.94
CA ARG A 399 -16.66 -20.32 -1.60
C ARG A 399 -17.11 -18.89 -1.31
N GLU A 400 -17.13 -18.01 -2.33
CA GLU A 400 -17.60 -16.63 -2.18
C GLU A 400 -19.12 -16.61 -1.87
N PHE A 401 -19.90 -17.44 -2.58
CA PHE A 401 -21.32 -17.62 -2.30
C PHE A 401 -21.55 -18.19 -0.89
N HIS A 402 -20.74 -19.17 -0.46
CA HIS A 402 -20.82 -19.72 0.89
C HIS A 402 -20.65 -18.65 1.97
N ARG A 403 -19.74 -17.68 1.80
CA ARG A 403 -19.53 -16.58 2.75
C ARG A 403 -20.77 -15.71 2.92
N GLN A 404 -21.66 -15.63 1.94
CA GLN A 404 -22.87 -14.82 2.02
C GLN A 404 -23.90 -15.38 3.02
N TYR A 405 -23.72 -16.59 3.53
CA TYR A 405 -24.57 -17.15 4.58
C TYR A 405 -24.26 -16.63 5.96
N PHE A 406 -23.13 -15.93 6.16
CA PHE A 406 -22.61 -15.60 7.49
C PHE A 406 -22.60 -14.10 7.76
N SER A 407 -23.09 -13.73 8.96
CA SER A 407 -22.78 -12.46 9.63
C SER A 407 -21.82 -12.74 10.78
N VAL A 408 -20.67 -12.05 10.79
CA VAL A 408 -19.55 -12.41 11.66
C VAL A 408 -19.02 -11.21 12.43
N VAL A 409 -18.77 -11.43 13.74
CA VAL A 409 -17.99 -10.48 14.54
C VAL A 409 -16.81 -11.21 15.15
N PHE A 410 -15.61 -10.96 14.59
CA PHE A 410 -14.36 -11.50 15.11
C PHE A 410 -13.88 -10.76 16.35
N ALA A 411 -13.00 -11.38 17.13
CA ALA A 411 -12.37 -10.74 18.30
C ALA A 411 -11.55 -9.50 17.89
N ASP A 412 -10.85 -9.58 16.76
CA ASP A 412 -10.01 -8.53 16.16
C ASP A 412 -10.73 -7.72 15.07
N PHE A 413 -12.05 -7.60 15.15
CA PHE A 413 -12.89 -6.95 14.15
C PHE A 413 -12.42 -5.55 13.73
N TYR A 414 -12.63 -5.20 12.47
CA TYR A 414 -12.47 -3.85 11.96
C TYR A 414 -13.84 -3.18 11.77
N LEU A 415 -14.03 -2.01 12.34
CA LEU A 415 -15.27 -1.24 12.20
C LEU A 415 -15.11 -0.19 11.09
N PHE A 416 -15.83 -0.38 9.99
CA PHE A 416 -15.91 0.62 8.92
C PHE A 416 -16.76 1.82 9.36
N GLU A 417 -16.44 3.01 8.86
CA GLU A 417 -17.25 4.22 9.14
C GLU A 417 -18.60 4.21 8.42
N MET A 418 -18.74 3.38 7.39
CA MET A 418 -19.94 3.26 6.56
C MET A 418 -20.49 1.83 6.63
N LEU A 419 -21.80 1.71 6.55
CA LEU A 419 -22.53 0.44 6.39
C LEU A 419 -22.48 0.05 4.90
N LEU A 420 -21.35 -0.48 4.45
CA LEU A 420 -21.09 -0.80 3.07
C LEU A 420 -22.06 -1.89 2.56
N GLY A 421 -22.73 -1.65 1.45
CA GLY A 421 -23.67 -2.61 0.84
C GLY A 421 -25.02 -2.76 1.55
N LEU A 422 -25.34 -1.91 2.53
CA LEU A 422 -26.57 -1.92 3.29
C LEU A 422 -27.35 -0.61 3.07
N GLU A 423 -27.67 -0.27 1.83
CA GLU A 423 -28.34 1.00 1.49
C GLU A 423 -29.85 0.79 1.22
N THR A 424 -30.67 0.78 2.28
CA THR A 424 -32.14 0.76 2.15
C THR A 424 -32.77 1.83 3.04
N ARG A 425 -33.92 2.38 2.60
CA ARG A 425 -34.69 3.38 3.41
C ARG A 425 -35.14 2.82 4.76
N GLU A 426 -35.35 1.53 4.87
CA GLU A 426 -35.73 0.86 6.12
C GLU A 426 -34.56 0.67 7.08
N LEU A 427 -33.32 0.71 6.57
CA LEU A 427 -32.10 0.48 7.33
C LEU A 427 -31.97 1.48 8.47
N GLU A 428 -32.22 2.76 8.24
CA GLU A 428 -32.06 3.80 9.27
C GLU A 428 -33.04 3.59 10.43
N THR A 429 -34.26 3.11 10.15
CA THR A 429 -35.24 2.82 11.19
C THR A 429 -34.84 1.61 12.02
N LYS A 430 -34.50 0.50 11.35
CA LYS A 430 -34.00 -0.71 12.03
C LYS A 430 -32.73 -0.43 12.83
N ALA A 431 -31.79 0.31 12.23
CA ALA A 431 -30.55 0.67 12.88
C ALA A 431 -30.76 1.54 14.14
N ARG A 432 -31.71 2.47 14.11
CA ARG A 432 -32.05 3.32 15.27
C ARG A 432 -32.61 2.49 16.43
N ASP A 433 -33.45 1.50 16.14
CA ASP A 433 -34.00 0.62 17.17
C ASP A 433 -32.91 -0.26 17.79
N TYR A 434 -32.00 -0.81 16.97
CA TYR A 434 -30.85 -1.57 17.48
C TYR A 434 -29.88 -0.68 18.26
N LEU A 435 -29.62 0.58 17.83
CA LEU A 435 -28.79 1.52 18.60
C LEU A 435 -29.33 1.77 20.00
N LYS A 436 -30.67 1.90 20.16
CA LYS A 436 -31.31 2.03 21.46
C LYS A 436 -31.12 0.78 22.32
N ARG A 437 -31.37 -0.40 21.77
CA ARG A 437 -31.19 -1.69 22.47
C ARG A 437 -29.75 -1.89 22.92
N LEU A 438 -28.76 -1.45 22.11
CA LEU A 438 -27.35 -1.52 22.40
C LEU A 438 -26.83 -0.33 23.23
N GLN A 439 -27.73 0.59 23.66
CA GLN A 439 -27.43 1.81 24.44
C GLN A 439 -26.35 2.67 23.77
N LEU A 440 -26.42 2.82 22.45
CA LEU A 440 -25.52 3.64 21.64
C LEU A 440 -26.21 4.86 21.01
N ASP A 441 -27.54 4.98 21.12
CA ASP A 441 -28.37 6.03 20.54
C ASP A 441 -28.00 7.45 20.96
N GLN A 442 -27.46 7.61 22.17
CA GLN A 442 -26.99 8.89 22.70
C GLN A 442 -25.58 9.28 22.15
N ARG A 443 -24.85 8.34 21.61
CA ARG A 443 -23.46 8.53 21.18
C ARG A 443 -23.26 8.43 19.67
N VAL A 444 -24.06 7.60 19.01
CA VAL A 444 -23.92 7.31 17.57
C VAL A 444 -25.24 7.55 16.88
N ARG A 445 -25.18 8.25 15.76
CA ARG A 445 -26.29 8.38 14.80
C ARG A 445 -25.87 7.76 13.48
N ILE A 446 -26.85 7.32 12.70
CA ILE A 446 -26.63 6.81 11.35
C ILE A 446 -27.37 7.77 10.40
N GLU A 447 -26.61 8.34 9.48
CA GLU A 447 -27.10 9.28 8.47
C GLU A 447 -26.51 8.86 7.12
N GLY A 448 -27.35 8.53 6.13
CA GLY A 448 -26.90 8.11 4.82
C GLY A 448 -25.95 6.89 4.86
N ALA A 449 -26.30 5.86 5.65
CA ALA A 449 -25.51 4.65 5.87
C ALA A 449 -24.10 4.90 6.45
N LYS A 450 -23.88 6.04 7.12
CA LYS A 450 -22.61 6.39 7.77
C LYS A 450 -22.82 6.59 9.27
N PHE A 451 -21.88 6.07 10.07
CA PHE A 451 -21.83 6.35 11.51
C PHE A 451 -21.32 7.77 11.76
N SER A 452 -21.99 8.52 12.65
CA SER A 452 -21.55 9.86 13.05
C SER A 452 -20.17 9.86 13.72
N THR A 453 -19.80 8.75 14.35
CA THR A 453 -18.47 8.53 14.94
C THR A 453 -18.20 7.04 15.15
N THR A 454 -16.92 6.66 15.02
CA THR A 454 -16.37 5.36 15.41
C THR A 454 -15.38 5.48 16.57
N LYS A 455 -15.18 6.72 17.10
CA LYS A 455 -14.32 7.01 18.25
C LYS A 455 -15.02 6.67 19.56
N LEU A 456 -15.13 5.39 19.86
CA LEU A 456 -15.85 4.81 20.96
C LEU A 456 -14.91 3.95 21.82
N SER A 457 -15.34 3.59 23.05
CA SER A 457 -14.63 2.56 23.83
C SER A 457 -14.63 1.22 23.12
N HIS A 458 -13.72 0.31 23.49
CA HIS A 458 -13.60 -1.00 22.81
C HIS A 458 -14.93 -1.78 22.88
N GLY A 459 -15.57 -1.87 24.07
CA GLY A 459 -16.88 -2.50 24.23
C GLY A 459 -17.97 -1.85 23.37
N GLN A 460 -18.02 -0.53 23.30
CA GLN A 460 -18.99 0.19 22.46
C GLN A 460 -18.74 -0.06 20.96
N ARG A 461 -17.49 -0.16 20.52
CA ARG A 461 -17.16 -0.54 19.15
C ARG A 461 -17.61 -1.97 18.83
N LYS A 462 -17.44 -2.93 19.75
CA LYS A 462 -17.96 -4.29 19.61
C LYS A 462 -19.50 -4.31 19.48
N ARG A 463 -20.22 -3.46 20.25
CA ARG A 463 -21.67 -3.30 20.12
C ARG A 463 -22.07 -2.75 18.76
N LEU A 464 -21.28 -1.81 18.21
CA LEU A 464 -21.55 -1.26 16.88
C LEU A 464 -21.23 -2.27 15.75
N ALA A 465 -20.23 -3.13 15.94
CA ALA A 465 -19.98 -4.25 15.04
C ALA A 465 -21.12 -5.30 15.08
N LEU A 466 -21.67 -5.56 16.27
CA LEU A 466 -22.86 -6.39 16.43
C LEU A 466 -24.08 -5.81 15.69
N LEU A 467 -24.29 -4.50 15.79
CA LEU A 467 -25.34 -3.81 15.03
C LEU A 467 -25.19 -4.05 13.53
N THR A 468 -23.97 -3.94 13.00
CA THR A 468 -23.72 -4.22 11.57
C THR A 468 -24.12 -5.64 11.21
N ALA A 469 -23.71 -6.64 12.01
CA ALA A 469 -24.09 -8.03 11.79
C ALA A 469 -25.60 -8.25 11.82
N TYR A 470 -26.32 -7.58 12.73
CA TYR A 470 -27.79 -7.63 12.78
C TYR A 470 -28.46 -7.02 11.56
N LEU A 471 -27.89 -5.95 11.02
CA LEU A 471 -28.42 -5.30 9.81
C LEU A 471 -28.18 -6.11 8.54
N GLU A 472 -27.11 -6.91 8.51
CA GLU A 472 -26.84 -7.86 7.41
C GLU A 472 -27.87 -8.99 7.34
N ASP A 473 -28.45 -9.37 8.47
CA ASP A 473 -29.54 -10.35 8.68
C ASP A 473 -29.34 -11.70 7.95
N ARG A 474 -28.12 -12.23 7.99
CA ARG A 474 -27.77 -13.51 7.36
C ARG A 474 -28.34 -14.71 8.12
N PRO A 475 -28.42 -15.92 7.47
CA PRO A 475 -28.92 -17.13 8.12
C PRO A 475 -28.08 -17.62 9.30
N VAL A 476 -26.76 -17.43 9.25
CA VAL A 476 -25.80 -17.92 10.26
C VAL A 476 -25.05 -16.74 10.85
N TYR A 477 -24.99 -16.68 12.18
CA TYR A 477 -24.20 -15.71 12.93
C TYR A 477 -23.01 -16.39 13.58
N LEU A 478 -21.86 -15.76 13.56
CA LEU A 478 -20.68 -16.19 14.31
C LEU A 478 -20.10 -15.05 15.15
N PHE A 479 -19.97 -15.29 16.44
CA PHE A 479 -19.42 -14.37 17.42
C PHE A 479 -18.14 -14.96 18.02
N ASP A 480 -16.99 -14.35 17.71
CA ASP A 480 -15.69 -14.77 18.24
C ASP A 480 -15.31 -13.86 19.43
N GLU A 481 -15.42 -14.39 20.65
CA GLU A 481 -15.12 -13.72 21.93
C GLU A 481 -15.77 -12.31 22.06
N TRP A 482 -16.97 -12.15 21.50
CA TRP A 482 -17.62 -10.85 21.47
C TRP A 482 -17.89 -10.30 22.88
N ALA A 483 -18.34 -11.16 23.80
CA ALA A 483 -18.75 -10.78 25.14
C ALA A 483 -17.58 -10.52 26.11
N ALA A 484 -16.34 -10.90 25.74
CA ALA A 484 -15.19 -10.82 26.64
C ALA A 484 -14.94 -9.42 27.23
N ASP A 485 -15.16 -8.37 26.41
CA ASP A 485 -14.93 -6.97 26.79
C ASP A 485 -16.22 -6.20 27.13
N GLN A 486 -17.32 -6.90 27.39
CA GLN A 486 -18.58 -6.29 27.77
C GLN A 486 -18.74 -6.25 29.29
N ASP A 487 -19.48 -5.23 29.77
CA ASP A 487 -19.90 -5.19 31.15
C ASP A 487 -20.93 -6.31 31.45
N PRO A 488 -21.12 -6.68 32.75
CA PRO A 488 -22.01 -7.79 33.12
C PRO A 488 -23.44 -7.65 32.57
N LEU A 489 -24.00 -6.44 32.60
CA LEU A 489 -25.34 -6.19 32.08
C LEU A 489 -25.45 -6.50 30.58
N PHE A 490 -24.46 -6.09 29.81
CA PHE A 490 -24.44 -6.39 28.35
C PHE A 490 -24.14 -7.83 28.05
N LYS A 491 -23.37 -8.54 28.87
CA LYS A 491 -23.23 -10.00 28.78
C LYS A 491 -24.59 -10.68 28.94
N GLU A 492 -25.37 -10.29 29.95
CA GLU A 492 -26.73 -10.80 30.17
C GLU A 492 -27.63 -10.51 28.96
N ILE A 493 -27.67 -9.28 28.48
CA ILE A 493 -28.47 -8.92 27.29
C ILE A 493 -28.05 -9.79 26.07
N PHE A 494 -26.76 -9.95 25.85
CA PHE A 494 -26.26 -10.75 24.71
C PHE A 494 -26.67 -12.20 24.84
N TYR A 495 -26.32 -12.85 25.95
CA TYR A 495 -26.57 -14.27 26.11
C TYR A 495 -28.05 -14.61 26.33
N LEU A 496 -28.78 -13.85 27.20
CA LEU A 496 -30.13 -14.22 27.59
C LEU A 496 -31.22 -13.64 26.70
N GLN A 497 -30.94 -12.60 25.93
CA GLN A 497 -31.93 -11.96 25.07
C GLN A 497 -31.59 -12.07 23.58
N LEU A 498 -30.39 -11.61 23.18
CA LEU A 498 -30.04 -11.50 21.77
C LEU A 498 -29.82 -12.86 21.09
N LEU A 499 -29.09 -13.80 21.71
CA LEU A 499 -28.87 -15.12 21.14
C LEU A 499 -30.18 -15.93 21.01
N PRO A 500 -31.04 -16.01 22.06
CA PRO A 500 -32.35 -16.69 21.93
C PRO A 500 -33.28 -16.03 20.90
N GLU A 501 -33.25 -14.70 20.76
CA GLU A 501 -34.02 -14.01 19.74
C GLU A 501 -33.57 -14.40 18.32
N LEU A 502 -32.26 -14.44 18.05
CA LEU A 502 -31.74 -14.90 16.77
C LEU A 502 -32.21 -16.33 16.47
N LYS A 503 -32.13 -17.22 17.44
CA LYS A 503 -32.63 -18.60 17.30
C LYS A 503 -34.14 -18.63 17.02
N ALA A 504 -34.93 -17.85 17.75
CA ALA A 504 -36.38 -17.75 17.55
C ALA A 504 -36.75 -17.23 16.15
N ARG A 505 -35.88 -16.42 15.54
CA ARG A 505 -35.99 -15.97 14.14
C ARG A 505 -35.52 -17.03 13.12
N GLY A 506 -35.21 -18.25 13.56
CA GLY A 506 -34.71 -19.32 12.70
C GLY A 506 -33.23 -19.21 12.32
N LYS A 507 -32.47 -18.33 12.97
CA LYS A 507 -31.05 -18.17 12.70
C LYS A 507 -30.22 -19.24 13.44
N THR A 508 -29.12 -19.64 12.86
CA THR A 508 -28.11 -20.49 13.51
C THR A 508 -27.01 -19.61 14.10
N VAL A 509 -26.57 -19.90 15.30
CA VAL A 509 -25.62 -19.04 16.01
C VAL A 509 -24.44 -19.84 16.54
N TYR A 510 -23.23 -19.48 16.11
CA TYR A 510 -21.97 -20.01 16.65
C TYR A 510 -21.34 -18.99 17.55
N VAL A 511 -21.00 -19.40 18.79
CA VAL A 511 -20.41 -18.53 19.82
C VAL A 511 -19.12 -19.14 20.32
N ILE A 512 -18.01 -18.46 20.05
CA ILE A 512 -16.74 -18.75 20.71
C ILE A 512 -16.71 -17.94 22.00
N SER A 513 -16.68 -18.62 23.15
CA SER A 513 -16.70 -17.97 24.45
C SER A 513 -15.95 -18.76 25.51
N HIS A 514 -15.45 -18.04 26.52
CA HIS A 514 -14.90 -18.56 27.76
C HIS A 514 -15.85 -18.35 28.96
N ASP A 515 -17.04 -17.76 28.72
CA ASP A 515 -18.02 -17.45 29.77
C ASP A 515 -18.86 -18.69 30.11
N ASP A 516 -18.35 -19.56 30.94
CA ASP A 516 -18.95 -20.84 31.35
C ASP A 516 -20.32 -20.68 32.04
N HIS A 517 -20.53 -19.55 32.72
CA HIS A 517 -21.80 -19.20 33.37
C HIS A 517 -22.99 -19.22 32.39
N TYR A 518 -22.80 -19.03 31.10
CA TYR A 518 -23.85 -18.98 30.09
C TYR A 518 -23.93 -20.24 29.20
N TYR A 519 -23.19 -21.31 29.50
CA TYR A 519 -23.21 -22.53 28.68
C TYR A 519 -24.57 -23.23 28.63
N PHE A 520 -25.43 -22.98 29.64
CA PHE A 520 -26.78 -23.54 29.68
C PHE A 520 -27.71 -23.03 28.57
N ILE A 521 -27.35 -21.96 27.83
CA ILE A 521 -28.15 -21.41 26.73
C ILE A 521 -27.87 -22.16 25.42
N ALA A 522 -26.72 -22.82 25.33
CA ALA A 522 -26.30 -23.53 24.13
C ALA A 522 -27.15 -24.81 23.94
N ASP A 523 -27.58 -25.05 22.71
CA ASP A 523 -28.14 -26.36 22.35
C ASP A 523 -27.05 -27.42 22.26
N ARG A 524 -25.82 -27.00 21.97
CA ARG A 524 -24.66 -27.87 21.78
C ARG A 524 -23.38 -27.17 22.19
N ILE A 525 -22.48 -27.90 22.79
CA ILE A 525 -21.16 -27.43 23.20
C ILE A 525 -20.07 -28.31 22.55
N ILE A 526 -19.16 -27.68 21.81
CA ILE A 526 -18.00 -28.32 21.20
C ILE A 526 -16.76 -27.79 21.89
N LYS A 527 -16.00 -28.69 22.55
CA LYS A 527 -14.73 -28.32 23.18
C LYS A 527 -13.55 -28.74 22.29
N LEU A 528 -12.69 -27.76 22.02
CA LEU A 528 -11.42 -27.98 21.33
C LEU A 528 -10.26 -28.00 22.34
N ASP A 529 -9.38 -28.96 22.18
CA ASP A 529 -8.12 -29.02 22.91
C ASP A 529 -6.98 -29.41 21.96
N TYR A 530 -5.91 -28.61 21.92
CA TYR A 530 -4.76 -28.76 21.01
C TYR A 530 -5.12 -29.16 19.58
N GLY A 531 -6.10 -28.51 18.98
CA GLY A 531 -6.53 -28.72 17.59
C GLY A 531 -7.42 -29.94 17.36
N LYS A 532 -7.89 -30.61 18.41
CA LYS A 532 -8.79 -31.77 18.33
C LYS A 532 -10.09 -31.50 19.07
N ILE A 533 -11.13 -32.21 18.70
CA ILE A 533 -12.39 -32.21 19.45
C ILE A 533 -12.18 -33.08 20.70
N GLU A 534 -12.25 -32.47 21.88
CA GLU A 534 -12.23 -33.19 23.16
C GLU A 534 -13.61 -33.80 23.44
N TYR A 535 -14.67 -33.01 23.26
CA TYR A 535 -16.05 -33.48 23.28
C TYR A 535 -16.98 -32.63 22.43
N ASP A 536 -18.10 -33.22 22.07
CA ASP A 536 -19.21 -32.66 21.33
C ASP A 536 -20.51 -33.14 22.00
N ARG A 537 -21.21 -32.25 22.75
CA ARG A 537 -22.33 -32.62 23.61
C ARG A 537 -23.54 -31.77 23.29
N GLN A 538 -24.72 -32.41 23.27
CA GLN A 538 -26.02 -31.70 23.22
C GLN A 538 -26.49 -31.36 24.64
N GLN A 539 -27.40 -30.37 24.75
CA GLN A 539 -27.86 -29.82 26.03
C GLN A 539 -28.47 -30.85 26.98
N MET A 540 -29.13 -31.92 26.48
CA MET A 540 -29.65 -33.01 27.31
C MET A 540 -28.57 -33.72 28.13
N ASP A 541 -27.33 -33.76 27.62
CA ASP A 541 -26.19 -34.38 28.28
C ASP A 541 -25.50 -33.44 29.31
N VAL A 542 -25.70 -32.11 29.14
CA VAL A 542 -25.09 -31.07 29.99
C VAL A 542 -25.77 -31.02 31.38
N ALA A 543 -27.08 -31.23 31.44
CA ALA A 543 -27.83 -31.28 32.67
C ALA A 543 -27.38 -32.42 33.62
N ALA A 544 -26.90 -33.53 33.03
CA ALA A 544 -26.40 -34.67 33.78
C ALA A 544 -24.99 -34.47 34.39
N VAL A 545 -24.22 -33.50 33.93
CA VAL A 545 -22.84 -33.23 34.39
C VAL A 545 -22.80 -32.24 35.55
N SER A 546 -23.83 -31.43 35.76
CA SER A 546 -23.92 -30.50 36.91
C SER A 546 -24.08 -31.22 38.28
N GLU A 547 -24.31 -32.53 38.25
CA GLU A 547 -24.42 -33.35 39.48
C GLU A 547 -23.11 -34.07 39.90
N LEU A 548 -22.00 -33.86 39.15
CA LEU A 548 -20.72 -34.45 39.60
C LEU A 548 -20.01 -33.49 40.55
N PRO A 549 -19.66 -33.93 41.77
CA PRO A 549 -18.97 -33.11 42.74
C PRO A 549 -17.60 -32.70 42.20
N MET A 550 -17.38 -31.39 42.23
CA MET A 550 -16.05 -30.83 41.98
C MET A 550 -15.04 -31.46 42.93
N ALA A 551 -14.18 -32.33 42.43
CA ALA A 551 -13.02 -32.76 43.20
C ALA A 551 -12.15 -31.52 43.42
N ARG A 552 -12.09 -31.11 44.69
CA ARG A 552 -11.13 -30.13 45.17
C ARG A 552 -9.76 -30.78 45.15
N GLU A 553 -8.86 -30.22 44.33
CA GLU A 553 -7.42 -30.15 44.61
C GLU A 553 -6.86 -28.78 44.20
#